data_329e2cd963d16ed23a7f3f267279c0ce
#
_entry.id   329e2cd963d16ed23a7f3f267279c0ce
#
_cell.length_a   1.000
_cell.length_b   1.000
_cell.length_c   1.000
_cell.angle_alpha   90.00
_cell.angle_beta   90.00
_cell.angle_gamma   90.00
#
_symmetry.space_group_name_H-M   'P 1'
#
loop_
_entity.id
_entity.type
_entity.pdbx_description
1 polymer ?
#
loop_
_entity_poly.entity_id
_entity_poly.type
_entity_poly.pdbx_seq_one_letter_code
_entity_poly.pdbx_strand_id
1 'polypeptide(L)'
;MLSLMLAPATAARLAETDKSVRSIVSGIVSYTRWPSISGAPKLCIFATSRYLQALSTVDEQSLLPYIPVVVHTPQDALAASCDGIYFGTESPARQVELINQYHRALLLISEHNPECIIGSAFCLITDEQRIRFSVNLDALSRSGVRVNPDVLMLARNKQHE
;
A
#
# COMPACT_ATOMS: atom_id res chain seq x y z
N MET A 1 46.26 3.01 3.84
CA MET A 1 45.35 2.26 3.01
C MET A 1 43.95 2.78 3.05
N LEU A 2 43.51 3.17 1.88
CA LEU A 2 42.21 3.80 1.74
C LEU A 2 41.17 2.77 1.40
N SER A 3 40.18 2.64 2.25
CA SER A 3 39.00 1.87 1.98
C SER A 3 37.98 2.81 1.33
N LEU A 4 37.71 2.60 0.07
CA LEU A 4 36.70 3.39 -0.63
C LEU A 4 35.31 2.82 -0.38
N MET A 5 34.53 3.59 0.32
CA MET A 5 33.13 3.28 0.50
C MET A 5 32.35 3.96 -0.62
N LEU A 6 31.97 3.17 -1.60
CA LEU A 6 31.16 3.67 -2.70
C LEU A 6 29.70 3.41 -2.40
N ALA A 7 28.93 4.46 -2.22
CA ALA A 7 27.49 4.37 -2.21
C ALA A 7 27.06 4.24 -3.67
N PRO A 8 26.46 3.12 -4.08
CA PRO A 8 26.07 2.96 -5.47
C PRO A 8 24.91 3.87 -5.84
N ALA A 9 24.99 4.44 -7.04
CA ALA A 9 23.93 5.30 -7.57
C ALA A 9 22.58 4.58 -7.63
N THR A 10 22.60 3.25 -7.77
CA THR A 10 21.38 2.42 -7.77
C THR A 10 20.65 2.45 -6.43
N ALA A 11 21.38 2.55 -5.32
CA ALA A 11 20.77 2.61 -3.98
C ALA A 11 19.98 3.92 -3.82
N ALA A 12 20.48 5.04 -4.36
CA ALA A 12 19.78 6.31 -4.28
C ALA A 12 18.46 6.28 -5.08
N ARG A 13 18.47 5.64 -6.26
CA ARG A 13 17.25 5.50 -7.06
C ARG A 13 16.20 4.65 -6.38
N LEU A 14 16.62 3.54 -5.78
CA LEU A 14 15.71 2.68 -5.05
C LEU A 14 15.09 3.43 -3.88
N ALA A 15 15.88 4.25 -3.19
CA ALA A 15 15.38 5.04 -2.07
C ALA A 15 14.32 6.04 -2.52
N GLU A 16 14.47 6.65 -3.71
CA GLU A 16 13.46 7.58 -4.23
C GLU A 16 12.17 6.88 -4.58
N THR A 17 12.24 5.72 -5.24
CA THR A 17 11.06 4.92 -5.56
C THR A 17 10.37 4.47 -4.29
N ASP A 18 11.15 3.97 -3.33
CA ASP A 18 10.64 3.54 -2.04
C ASP A 18 9.91 4.69 -1.33
N LYS A 19 10.49 5.88 -1.33
CA LYS A 19 9.85 7.06 -0.74
C LYS A 19 8.54 7.41 -1.43
N SER A 20 8.50 7.29 -2.75
CA SER A 20 7.30 7.58 -3.52
C SER A 20 6.17 6.60 -3.19
N VAL A 21 6.48 5.31 -3.12
CA VAL A 21 5.50 4.29 -2.74
C VAL A 21 5.01 4.54 -1.32
N ARG A 22 5.91 4.78 -0.39
CA ARG A 22 5.57 5.07 1.00
C ARG A 22 4.66 6.30 1.09
N SER A 23 4.98 7.35 0.36
CA SER A 23 4.21 8.58 0.35
C SER A 23 2.80 8.38 -0.19
N ILE A 24 2.68 7.65 -1.29
CA ILE A 24 1.37 7.38 -1.90
C ILE A 24 0.51 6.51 -1.00
N VAL A 25 1.07 5.43 -0.47
CA VAL A 25 0.32 4.54 0.43
C VAL A 25 -0.09 5.28 1.70
N SER A 26 0.83 6.05 2.29
CA SER A 26 0.52 6.87 3.46
C SER A 26 -0.58 7.88 3.16
N GLY A 27 -0.55 8.49 1.98
CA GLY A 27 -1.58 9.41 1.54
C GLY A 27 -2.94 8.73 1.40
N ILE A 28 -2.98 7.56 0.76
CA ILE A 28 -4.23 6.80 0.61
C ILE A 28 -4.82 6.48 1.98
N VAL A 29 -3.99 6.00 2.90
CA VAL A 29 -4.44 5.69 4.26
C VAL A 29 -4.97 6.94 4.97
N SER A 30 -4.26 8.06 4.82
CA SER A 30 -4.65 9.31 5.46
C SER A 30 -5.98 9.85 4.97
N TYR A 31 -6.34 9.58 3.71
CA TYR A 31 -7.63 9.98 3.15
C TYR A 31 -8.75 8.97 3.42
N THR A 32 -8.43 7.86 4.08
CA THR A 32 -9.39 6.79 4.34
C THR A 32 -9.92 6.88 5.76
N ARG A 33 -11.22 6.61 5.92
CA ARG A 33 -11.87 6.54 7.22
C ARG A 33 -12.57 5.20 7.39
N TRP A 34 -12.38 4.65 8.56
CA TRP A 34 -13.01 3.38 8.95
C TRP A 34 -14.14 3.68 9.93
N PRO A 35 -15.30 3.02 9.78
CA PRO A 35 -16.46 3.34 10.63
C PRO A 35 -16.29 2.99 12.09
N SER A 36 -15.42 2.06 12.43
CA SER A 36 -15.38 1.47 13.77
C SER A 36 -14.06 1.61 14.49
N ILE A 37 -13.09 2.36 13.96
CA ILE A 37 -11.80 2.50 14.66
C ILE A 37 -11.52 3.94 14.99
N SER A 38 -10.83 4.12 16.12
CA SER A 38 -10.23 5.37 16.52
C SER A 38 -8.73 5.15 16.63
N GLY A 39 -7.95 6.06 16.10
CA GLY A 39 -6.50 5.92 16.07
C GLY A 39 -5.99 5.34 14.77
N ALA A 40 -4.72 4.95 14.76
CA ALA A 40 -4.07 4.49 13.54
C ALA A 40 -4.58 3.11 13.11
N PRO A 41 -4.95 2.94 11.85
CA PRO A 41 -5.37 1.64 11.34
C PRO A 41 -4.18 0.69 11.23
N LYS A 42 -4.47 -0.60 11.27
CA LYS A 42 -3.49 -1.65 11.08
C LYS A 42 -3.42 -2.02 9.61
N LEU A 43 -2.28 -1.76 8.98
CA LEU A 43 -2.05 -2.13 7.58
C LEU A 43 -1.19 -3.39 7.54
N CYS A 44 -1.77 -4.48 7.08
CA CYS A 44 -1.04 -5.72 6.87
C CYS A 44 -0.37 -5.67 5.50
N ILE A 45 0.93 -5.94 5.47
CA ILE A 45 1.72 -5.86 4.27
C ILE A 45 2.27 -7.26 3.97
N PHE A 46 1.92 -7.80 2.82
CA PHE A 46 2.44 -9.12 2.46
C PHE A 46 3.94 -9.07 2.24
N ALA A 47 4.64 -10.06 2.77
CA ALA A 47 6.09 -10.15 2.69
C ALA A 47 6.60 -10.28 1.25
N THR A 48 5.73 -10.66 0.32
CA THR A 48 6.04 -10.72 -1.10
C THR A 48 6.16 -9.33 -1.74
N SER A 49 5.81 -8.29 -1.00
CA SER A 49 5.84 -6.93 -1.50
C SER A 49 7.26 -6.49 -1.85
N ARG A 50 7.43 -5.91 -3.02
CA ARG A 50 8.69 -5.33 -3.44
C ARG A 50 9.12 -4.17 -2.56
N TYR A 51 8.14 -3.44 -2.01
CA TYR A 51 8.39 -2.23 -1.21
C TYR A 51 8.18 -2.47 0.28
N LEU A 52 8.34 -3.72 0.71
CA LEU A 52 8.08 -4.12 2.09
C LEU A 52 8.81 -3.24 3.11
N GLN A 53 10.09 -2.98 2.89
CA GLN A 53 10.86 -2.20 3.86
C GLN A 53 10.39 -0.76 3.93
N ALA A 54 10.13 -0.15 2.78
CA ALA A 54 9.65 1.23 2.75
C ALA A 54 8.32 1.38 3.49
N LEU A 55 7.44 0.39 3.35
CA LEU A 55 6.10 0.43 3.91
C LEU A 55 6.05 0.04 5.39
N SER A 56 7.03 -0.69 5.88
CA SER A 56 7.00 -1.21 7.25
C SER A 56 7.99 -0.56 8.20
N THR A 57 8.94 0.24 7.70
CA THR A 57 9.96 0.84 8.55
C THR A 57 9.43 2.08 9.24
N VAL A 58 9.53 2.09 10.57
CA VAL A 58 9.14 3.24 11.40
C VAL A 58 10.37 3.75 12.10
N ASP A 59 10.65 5.04 11.96
CA ASP A 59 11.74 5.69 12.69
C ASP A 59 11.29 7.07 13.18
N GLU A 60 12.14 7.75 13.93
CA GLU A 60 11.80 9.04 14.53
C GLU A 60 11.55 10.13 13.49
N GLN A 61 12.13 10.02 12.32
CA GLN A 61 12.04 11.01 11.26
C GLN A 61 10.93 10.71 10.27
N SER A 62 10.36 9.52 10.31
CA SER A 62 9.47 9.05 9.26
C SER A 62 8.34 8.25 9.88
N LEU A 63 7.36 8.97 10.43
CA LEU A 63 6.20 8.34 11.05
C LEU A 63 5.21 7.89 9.99
N LEU A 64 4.53 6.79 10.27
CA LEU A 64 3.51 6.24 9.39
C LEU A 64 2.12 6.56 9.96
N PRO A 65 1.13 6.84 9.09
CA PRO A 65 -0.26 7.02 9.54
C PRO A 65 -0.97 5.71 9.81
N TYR A 66 -0.26 4.60 9.83
CA TYR A 66 -0.79 3.27 10.07
C TYR A 66 0.20 2.45 10.89
N ILE A 67 -0.30 1.38 11.47
CA ILE A 67 0.53 0.40 12.18
C ILE A 67 0.88 -0.71 11.18
N PRO A 68 2.15 -0.85 10.78
CA PRO A 68 2.52 -1.89 9.81
C PRO A 68 2.59 -3.26 10.48
N VAL A 69 2.00 -4.26 9.81
CA VAL A 69 2.07 -5.65 10.24
C VAL A 69 2.49 -6.48 9.03
N VAL A 70 3.64 -7.12 9.10
CA VAL A 70 4.10 -7.99 8.02
C VAL A 70 3.41 -9.33 8.13
N VAL A 71 2.82 -9.80 7.03
CA VAL A 71 2.14 -11.09 6.97
C VAL A 71 2.74 -11.93 5.85
N HIS A 72 2.81 -13.23 6.07
CA HIS A 72 3.42 -14.15 5.11
C HIS A 72 2.38 -15.01 4.37
N THR A 73 1.23 -15.21 4.98
CA THR A 73 0.18 -16.07 4.44
C THR A 73 -1.19 -15.41 4.60
N PRO A 74 -2.19 -15.84 3.82
CA PRO A 74 -3.56 -15.37 4.05
C PRO A 74 -4.05 -15.62 5.48
N GLN A 75 -3.64 -16.74 6.08
CA GLN A 75 -4.02 -17.06 7.46
C GLN A 75 -3.43 -16.05 8.45
N ASP A 76 -2.20 -15.61 8.22
CA ASP A 76 -1.59 -14.54 9.03
C ASP A 76 -2.43 -13.26 8.95
N ALA A 77 -2.85 -12.90 7.74
CA ALA A 77 -3.65 -11.70 7.54
C ALA A 77 -4.99 -11.80 8.26
N LEU A 78 -5.64 -12.95 8.19
CA LEU A 78 -6.92 -13.17 8.90
C LEU A 78 -6.72 -13.09 10.41
N ALA A 79 -5.66 -13.71 10.92
CA ALA A 79 -5.38 -13.71 12.36
C ALA A 79 -5.04 -12.32 12.88
N ALA A 80 -4.45 -11.47 12.04
CA ALA A 80 -4.03 -10.13 12.44
C ALA A 80 -5.18 -9.13 12.56
N SER A 81 -6.35 -9.44 11.99
CA SER A 81 -7.50 -8.53 11.98
C SER A 81 -7.14 -7.17 11.40
N CYS A 82 -6.69 -7.17 10.16
CA CYS A 82 -6.21 -5.98 9.47
C CYS A 82 -7.32 -4.98 9.20
N ASP A 83 -6.98 -3.69 9.22
CA ASP A 83 -7.86 -2.62 8.74
C ASP A 83 -7.58 -2.31 7.26
N GLY A 84 -6.41 -2.64 6.80
CA GLY A 84 -6.02 -2.56 5.41
C GLY A 84 -5.05 -3.67 5.07
N ILE A 85 -4.99 -4.02 3.79
CA ILE A 85 -4.04 -5.02 3.30
C ILE A 85 -3.34 -4.45 2.06
N TYR A 86 -2.03 -4.57 2.07
CA TYR A 86 -1.19 -4.26 0.93
C TYR A 86 -0.68 -5.57 0.35
N PHE A 87 -1.08 -5.89 -0.87
CA PHE A 87 -0.69 -7.11 -1.56
C PHE A 87 0.58 -6.89 -2.36
N GLY A 88 1.48 -7.89 -2.31
CA GLY A 88 2.68 -7.93 -3.14
C GLY A 88 2.41 -8.67 -4.44
N THR A 89 2.90 -9.91 -4.54
CA THR A 89 2.75 -10.72 -5.76
C THR A 89 1.47 -11.54 -5.81
N GLU A 90 0.62 -11.47 -4.79
CA GLU A 90 -0.63 -12.20 -4.76
C GLU A 90 -1.50 -11.83 -5.96
N SER A 91 -2.00 -12.84 -6.69
CA SER A 91 -2.83 -12.61 -7.87
C SER A 91 -4.15 -11.95 -7.48
N PRO A 92 -4.81 -11.24 -8.42
CA PRO A 92 -6.14 -10.70 -8.14
C PRO A 92 -7.13 -11.74 -7.64
N ALA A 93 -7.08 -12.96 -8.16
CA ALA A 93 -7.96 -14.05 -7.71
C ALA A 93 -7.70 -14.40 -6.25
N ARG A 94 -6.44 -14.47 -5.83
CA ARG A 94 -6.09 -14.73 -4.44
C ARG A 94 -6.49 -13.59 -3.53
N GLN A 95 -6.40 -12.36 -4.03
CA GLN A 95 -6.89 -11.20 -3.28
C GLN A 95 -8.37 -11.34 -2.99
N VAL A 96 -9.17 -11.71 -4.00
CA VAL A 96 -10.60 -11.91 -3.84
C VAL A 96 -10.89 -13.01 -2.82
N GLU A 97 -10.17 -14.12 -2.88
CA GLU A 97 -10.35 -15.21 -1.91
C GLU A 97 -10.17 -14.73 -0.47
N LEU A 98 -9.15 -13.94 -0.23
CA LEU A 98 -8.89 -13.42 1.11
C LEU A 98 -9.97 -12.41 1.52
N ILE A 99 -10.33 -11.51 0.62
CA ILE A 99 -11.35 -10.50 0.87
C ILE A 99 -12.66 -11.14 1.29
N ASN A 100 -13.05 -12.21 0.63
CA ASN A 100 -14.30 -12.90 0.92
C ASN A 100 -14.36 -13.51 2.32
N GLN A 101 -13.22 -13.68 2.96
CA GLN A 101 -13.14 -14.21 4.33
C GLN A 101 -13.15 -13.13 5.41
N TYR A 102 -13.07 -11.86 5.00
CA TYR A 102 -13.13 -10.75 5.94
C TYR A 102 -14.55 -10.28 6.13
N HIS A 103 -14.91 -9.91 7.36
CA HIS A 103 -16.25 -9.45 7.70
C HIS A 103 -16.20 -8.04 8.31
N ARG A 104 -15.28 -7.22 7.87
CA ARG A 104 -15.11 -5.87 8.37
C ARG A 104 -14.65 -4.94 7.25
N ALA A 105 -14.74 -3.64 7.49
CA ALA A 105 -14.27 -2.65 6.54
C ALA A 105 -12.77 -2.82 6.30
N LEU A 106 -12.36 -2.84 5.05
CA LEU A 106 -11.01 -3.21 4.67
C LEU A 106 -10.52 -2.37 3.51
N LEU A 107 -9.44 -1.62 3.73
CA LEU A 107 -8.76 -0.89 2.65
C LEU A 107 -7.82 -1.85 1.93
N LEU A 108 -7.93 -1.90 0.60
CA LEU A 108 -7.16 -2.85 -0.19
C LEU A 108 -6.31 -2.14 -1.22
N ILE A 109 -5.01 -2.38 -1.14
CA ILE A 109 -4.01 -1.80 -2.04
C ILE A 109 -3.16 -2.94 -2.59
N SER A 110 -2.80 -2.89 -3.86
CA SER A 110 -1.91 -3.90 -4.45
C SER A 110 -0.87 -3.24 -5.33
N GLU A 111 0.28 -3.89 -5.45
CA GLU A 111 1.34 -3.43 -6.35
C GLU A 111 1.44 -4.29 -7.61
N HIS A 112 0.65 -5.34 -7.74
CA HIS A 112 0.72 -6.26 -8.87
C HIS A 112 -0.69 -6.65 -9.35
N ASN A 113 -1.45 -5.63 -9.76
CA ASN A 113 -2.81 -5.80 -10.26
C ASN A 113 -3.05 -4.74 -11.33
N PRO A 114 -2.40 -4.88 -12.50
CA PRO A 114 -2.38 -3.79 -13.49
C PRO A 114 -3.74 -3.46 -14.07
N GLU A 115 -4.64 -4.42 -14.19
CA GLU A 115 -5.98 -4.15 -14.73
C GLU A 115 -6.92 -3.53 -13.72
N CYS A 116 -6.70 -3.79 -12.44
CA CYS A 116 -7.48 -3.22 -11.34
C CYS A 116 -9.00 -3.42 -11.51
N ILE A 117 -9.39 -4.59 -11.98
CA ILE A 117 -10.80 -4.92 -12.23
C ILE A 117 -11.40 -5.69 -11.07
N ILE A 118 -10.62 -6.58 -10.46
CA ILE A 118 -11.03 -7.34 -9.27
C ILE A 118 -9.91 -7.28 -8.24
N GLY A 119 -10.22 -7.63 -7.02
CA GLY A 119 -9.26 -7.67 -5.93
C GLY A 119 -9.20 -6.35 -5.20
N SER A 120 -8.15 -5.58 -5.45
CA SER A 120 -7.91 -4.36 -4.68
C SER A 120 -8.66 -3.16 -5.20
N ALA A 121 -8.92 -2.21 -4.30
CA ALA A 121 -9.52 -0.93 -4.64
C ALA A 121 -8.50 0.05 -5.20
N PHE A 122 -7.28 0.00 -4.72
CA PHE A 122 -6.17 0.85 -5.21
C PHE A 122 -5.08 -0.05 -5.77
N CYS A 123 -4.70 0.18 -7.02
CA CYS A 123 -3.70 -0.63 -7.69
C CYS A 123 -2.56 0.27 -8.15
N LEU A 124 -1.38 0.06 -7.57
CA LEU A 124 -0.22 0.87 -7.92
C LEU A 124 0.27 0.53 -9.32
N ILE A 125 0.69 1.56 -10.02
CA ILE A 125 1.32 1.44 -11.33
C ILE A 125 2.74 1.95 -11.17
N THR A 126 3.69 1.03 -11.21
CA THR A 126 5.10 1.36 -11.02
C THR A 126 5.80 1.29 -12.36
N ASP A 127 6.00 2.42 -12.98
CA ASP A 127 6.82 2.49 -14.18
C ASP A 127 8.16 3.16 -13.82
N GLU A 128 9.05 3.27 -14.82
CA GLU A 128 10.42 3.70 -14.57
C GLU A 128 10.55 5.11 -14.01
N GLN A 129 9.56 5.95 -14.22
CA GLN A 129 9.70 7.37 -13.92
C GLN A 129 8.81 7.87 -12.80
N ARG A 130 7.72 7.19 -12.50
CA ARG A 130 6.82 7.66 -11.46
C ARG A 130 5.89 6.55 -10.97
N ILE A 131 5.38 6.78 -9.79
CA ILE A 131 4.39 5.89 -9.20
C ILE A 131 3.02 6.56 -9.37
N ARG A 132 2.10 5.80 -9.92
CA ARG A 132 0.71 6.21 -10.07
C ARG A 132 -0.18 5.12 -9.50
N PHE A 133 -1.47 5.35 -9.49
CA PHE A 133 -2.40 4.30 -9.10
C PHE A 133 -3.71 4.42 -9.85
N SER A 134 -4.35 3.29 -10.03
CA SER A 134 -5.73 3.20 -10.53
C SER A 134 -6.65 2.90 -9.34
N VAL A 135 -7.89 3.33 -9.45
CA VAL A 135 -8.91 3.06 -8.43
C VAL A 135 -10.02 2.22 -9.04
N ASN A 136 -10.34 1.12 -8.39
CA ASN A 136 -11.51 0.33 -8.72
C ASN A 136 -12.66 0.81 -7.83
N LEU A 137 -13.52 1.65 -8.40
CA LEU A 137 -14.61 2.28 -7.65
C LEU A 137 -15.63 1.27 -7.14
N ASP A 138 -15.86 0.20 -7.88
CA ASP A 138 -16.78 -0.83 -7.46
C ASP A 138 -16.25 -1.57 -6.22
N ALA A 139 -14.99 -1.97 -6.25
CA ALA A 139 -14.35 -2.60 -5.09
C ALA A 139 -14.33 -1.65 -3.89
N LEU A 140 -14.03 -0.37 -4.13
CA LEU A 140 -14.00 0.63 -3.06
C LEU A 140 -15.37 0.80 -2.43
N SER A 141 -16.43 0.86 -3.23
CA SER A 141 -17.79 1.04 -2.72
C SER A 141 -18.25 -0.14 -1.85
N ARG A 142 -17.71 -1.33 -2.09
CA ARG A 142 -18.05 -2.53 -1.33
C ARG A 142 -17.14 -2.78 -0.14
N SER A 143 -16.07 -2.01 -0.03
CA SER A 143 -15.04 -2.25 1.00
C SER A 143 -15.46 -1.89 2.42
N GLY A 144 -16.44 -1.03 2.56
CA GLY A 144 -16.86 -0.54 3.86
C GLY A 144 -16.10 0.66 4.36
N VAL A 145 -14.96 0.99 3.78
CA VAL A 145 -14.23 2.20 4.13
C VAL A 145 -14.73 3.39 3.31
N ARG A 146 -14.49 4.59 3.81
CA ARG A 146 -14.80 5.82 3.09
C ARG A 146 -13.49 6.52 2.76
N VAL A 147 -13.32 6.87 1.50
CA VAL A 147 -12.12 7.55 1.04
C VAL A 147 -12.50 8.92 0.50
N ASN A 148 -11.82 9.94 1.00
CA ASN A 148 -12.01 11.31 0.51
C ASN A 148 -11.62 11.37 -0.97
N PRO A 149 -12.47 11.91 -1.86
CA PRO A 149 -12.14 12.04 -3.29
C PRO A 149 -10.84 12.79 -3.57
N ASP A 150 -10.38 13.61 -2.65
CA ASP A 150 -9.10 14.31 -2.80
C ASP A 150 -7.91 13.35 -2.92
N VAL A 151 -8.08 12.09 -2.58
CA VAL A 151 -7.05 11.06 -2.78
C VAL A 151 -6.59 11.03 -4.24
N LEU A 152 -7.46 11.34 -5.17
CA LEU A 152 -7.12 11.36 -6.60
C LEU A 152 -6.09 12.42 -6.95
N MET A 153 -5.97 13.46 -6.13
CA MET A 153 -4.96 14.50 -6.32
C MET A 153 -3.54 13.97 -6.16
N LEU A 154 -3.37 12.88 -5.42
CA LEU A 154 -2.05 12.28 -5.24
C LEU A 154 -1.47 11.80 -6.57
N ALA A 155 -2.30 11.24 -7.43
CA ALA A 155 -1.86 10.79 -8.75
C ALA A 155 -1.66 11.97 -9.69
N ARG A 156 -2.53 12.98 -9.63
CA ARG A 156 -2.46 14.15 -10.52
C ARG A 156 -1.24 15.01 -10.25
N ASN A 157 -0.92 15.25 -9.01
CA ASN A 157 0.22 16.09 -8.66
C ASN A 157 1.53 15.53 -9.21
N LYS A 158 1.62 14.23 -9.32
CA LYS A 158 2.80 13.57 -9.90
C LYS A 158 2.88 13.77 -11.42
N GLN A 159 1.79 14.05 -12.08
CA GLN A 159 1.77 14.22 -13.53
C GLN A 159 2.23 15.61 -13.97
N HIS A 160 2.13 16.59 -13.10
CA HIS A 160 2.47 17.98 -13.42
C HIS A 160 3.89 18.36 -13.03
N GLU A 161 4.60 17.48 -12.42
CA GLU A 161 6.00 17.64 -12.09
C GLU A 161 6.90 16.98 -13.17
#